data_806e687a93394433e1fda22279630031
#
_entry.id   806e687a93394433e1fda22279630031
#
_cell.length_a   1.000
_cell.length_b   1.000
_cell.length_c   1.000
_cell.angle_alpha   90.00
_cell.angle_beta   90.00
_cell.angle_gamma   90.00
#
_symmetry.space_group_name_H-M   'P 1'
#
loop_
_entity.id
_entity.type
_entity.pdbx_description
1 polymer ?
#
loop_
_entity_poly.entity_id
_entity_poly.type
_entity_poly.pdbx_seq_one_letter_code
_entity_poly.pdbx_strand_id
1 'polypeptide(L)'
;MPMDGLTLGFATREMNAILPGGRIDRITQPEKDTIVLLVRAGAANHRLLLCASPNNARCHFTNLNFPNPLEPPMFCMLLRKQILSGRILSIQQMHGDRVIHVDIDTVNELGDHVLRRLVLEIMGRHSNLMLLDEDGRILEAARHVSADMSRVRQIQPGLPYLPPPAQDKIAPEDADAENLLAKLEAQGDVPLQKALAASVSGLSNPAAKELAYRVLPAGCDRTDNLPETAARLAELLRRLPQMADPRVLEDEQGEPADIFPFPYLSRDLDRQKPYPTVSQALECYFGARDQQDRINQKSASMVKLLKGQIERCEKKLAQQEEELSSAARMDEYRIMGEIINANLWQLKKGQTEATLPNFYDENGGSMTIPLDNQLTPVQNAQRYFKKYQKARTTREIAAEQKEKTLKELDYLEGTLLDVGKCIGESELEEIRQDLMRTGYIRKGVNRRQQKALPKSCLLYTSDA
;
A
#
# COMPACT_ATOMS: atom_id res chain seq x y z
N MET A 1 -9.67 -1.85 -16.17
CA MET A 1 -8.32 -1.33 -15.86
C MET A 1 -8.16 -0.03 -16.62
N PRO A 2 -8.02 1.10 -15.95
CA PRO A 2 -7.99 2.41 -16.62
C PRO A 2 -6.79 2.62 -17.52
N MET A 3 -5.66 1.95 -17.22
CA MET A 3 -4.45 1.94 -18.06
C MET A 3 -4.38 0.61 -18.81
N ASP A 4 -5.26 0.44 -19.79
CA ASP A 4 -5.16 -0.68 -20.75
C ASP A 4 -4.11 -0.38 -21.83
N GLY A 5 -3.85 -1.36 -22.70
CA GLY A 5 -2.85 -1.17 -23.76
C GLY A 5 -3.24 -0.08 -24.75
N LEU A 6 -4.53 0.12 -25.00
CA LEU A 6 -5.01 1.17 -25.87
C LEU A 6 -4.73 2.57 -25.30
N THR A 7 -5.13 2.83 -24.05
CA THR A 7 -4.86 4.09 -23.33
C THR A 7 -3.36 4.34 -23.21
N LEU A 8 -2.59 3.28 -22.91
CA LEU A 8 -1.14 3.35 -22.86
C LEU A 8 -0.52 3.75 -24.20
N GLY A 9 -1.05 3.24 -25.31
CA GLY A 9 -0.62 3.61 -26.66
C GLY A 9 -0.77 5.10 -26.96
N PHE A 10 -1.89 5.70 -26.55
CA PHE A 10 -2.09 7.13 -26.68
C PHE A 10 -1.14 7.94 -25.80
N ALA A 11 -0.94 7.56 -24.53
CA ALA A 11 0.01 8.19 -23.65
C ALA A 11 1.45 8.06 -24.18
N THR A 12 1.83 6.90 -24.72
CA THR A 12 3.15 6.66 -25.31
C THR A 12 3.40 7.57 -26.51
N ARG A 13 2.41 7.73 -27.38
CA ARG A 13 2.52 8.65 -28.54
C ARG A 13 2.70 10.10 -28.11
N GLU A 14 1.93 10.56 -27.10
CA GLU A 14 2.08 11.89 -26.53
C GLU A 14 3.50 12.10 -25.99
N MET A 15 4.03 11.16 -25.21
CA MET A 15 5.38 11.22 -24.67
C MET A 15 6.46 11.16 -25.76
N ASN A 16 6.30 10.28 -26.75
CA ASN A 16 7.26 10.12 -27.84
C ASN A 16 7.25 11.27 -28.84
N ALA A 17 6.20 12.08 -28.90
CA ALA A 17 6.17 13.29 -29.69
C ALA A 17 6.97 14.46 -29.05
N ILE A 18 7.21 14.40 -27.74
CA ILE A 18 7.78 15.55 -26.96
C ILE A 18 9.19 15.22 -26.48
N LEU A 19 9.45 14.02 -25.99
CA LEU A 19 10.67 13.72 -25.22
C LEU A 19 11.91 13.31 -26.01
N PRO A 20 11.85 12.78 -27.25
CA PRO A 20 13.07 12.43 -28.00
C PRO A 20 14.04 13.58 -28.15
N GLY A 21 15.34 13.31 -27.92
CA GLY A 21 16.40 14.31 -27.82
C GLY A 21 16.49 15.04 -26.49
N GLY A 22 15.48 14.91 -25.63
CA GLY A 22 15.43 15.52 -24.31
C GLY A 22 16.45 14.94 -23.34
N ARG A 23 17.06 15.80 -22.51
CA ARG A 23 18.05 15.42 -21.51
C ARG A 23 17.37 15.17 -20.15
N ILE A 24 17.77 14.10 -19.47
CA ILE A 24 17.30 13.77 -18.11
C ILE A 24 18.11 14.61 -17.10
N ASP A 25 17.50 15.66 -16.57
CA ASP A 25 18.16 16.60 -15.65
C ASP A 25 18.02 16.16 -14.18
N ARG A 26 16.97 15.40 -13.82
CA ARG A 26 16.75 14.94 -12.45
C ARG A 26 15.97 13.63 -12.42
N ILE A 27 16.33 12.76 -11.46
CA ILE A 27 15.64 11.50 -11.19
C ILE A 27 15.27 11.47 -9.72
N THR A 28 13.99 11.21 -9.42
CA THR A 28 13.48 11.07 -8.07
C THR A 28 12.63 9.81 -7.95
N GLN A 29 12.61 9.23 -6.77
CA GLN A 29 11.80 8.05 -6.43
C GLN A 29 10.98 8.37 -5.17
N PRO A 30 9.78 8.96 -5.33
CA PRO A 30 8.93 9.33 -4.20
C PRO A 30 8.46 8.11 -3.41
N GLU A 31 8.13 7.03 -4.10
CA GLU A 31 7.66 5.76 -3.54
C GLU A 31 8.47 4.59 -4.13
N LYS A 32 8.42 3.44 -3.47
CA LYS A 32 9.23 2.28 -3.84
C LYS A 32 9.12 1.86 -5.31
N ASP A 33 7.96 2.06 -5.92
CA ASP A 33 7.60 1.64 -7.28
C ASP A 33 7.25 2.81 -8.21
N THR A 34 7.62 4.04 -7.83
CA THR A 34 7.32 5.26 -8.59
C THR A 34 8.59 6.06 -8.85
N ILE A 35 8.90 6.30 -10.12
CA ILE A 35 10.01 7.13 -10.58
C ILE A 35 9.46 8.37 -11.29
N VAL A 36 10.05 9.52 -11.02
CA VAL A 36 9.80 10.76 -11.77
C VAL A 36 11.10 11.23 -12.41
N LEU A 37 11.10 11.31 -13.74
CA LEU A 37 12.18 11.87 -14.53
C LEU A 37 11.85 13.31 -14.88
N LEU A 38 12.72 14.25 -14.53
CA LEU A 38 12.67 15.62 -15.05
C LEU A 38 13.48 15.67 -16.33
N VAL A 39 12.80 15.84 -17.46
CA VAL A 39 13.41 15.82 -18.80
C VAL A 39 13.32 17.22 -19.40
N ARG A 40 14.45 17.76 -19.83
CA ARG A 40 14.50 19.01 -20.58
C ARG A 40 14.45 18.70 -22.07
N ALA A 41 13.30 18.95 -22.69
CA ALA A 41 13.09 18.78 -24.11
C ALA A 41 12.76 20.14 -24.76
N GLY A 42 13.57 20.56 -25.72
CA GLY A 42 13.49 21.90 -26.30
C GLY A 42 13.69 22.99 -25.25
N ALA A 43 12.74 23.92 -25.18
CA ALA A 43 12.75 25.03 -24.22
C ALA A 43 12.02 24.73 -22.90
N ALA A 44 11.41 23.55 -22.76
CA ALA A 44 10.55 23.20 -21.63
C ALA A 44 11.09 22.05 -20.79
N ASN A 45 10.69 22.04 -19.52
CA ASN A 45 10.94 20.94 -18.60
C ASN A 45 9.66 20.11 -18.45
N HIS A 46 9.77 18.82 -18.70
CA HIS A 46 8.68 17.87 -18.57
C HIS A 46 8.98 16.89 -17.44
N ARG A 47 7.98 16.60 -16.61
CA ARG A 47 8.08 15.57 -15.58
C ARG A 47 7.39 14.33 -16.08
N LEU A 48 8.16 13.28 -16.35
CA LEU A 48 7.67 11.97 -16.75
C LEU A 48 7.51 11.09 -15.50
N LEU A 49 6.28 10.74 -15.18
CA LEU A 49 5.94 9.80 -14.11
C LEU A 49 5.92 8.38 -14.67
N LEU A 50 6.65 7.46 -14.03
CA LEU A 50 6.66 6.03 -14.29
C LEU A 50 6.30 5.31 -12.99
N CYS A 51 5.13 4.73 -12.91
CA CYS A 51 4.61 4.07 -11.71
C CYS A 51 4.31 2.60 -12.00
N ALA A 52 4.94 1.71 -11.23
CA ALA A 52 4.73 0.26 -11.25
C ALA A 52 3.95 -0.23 -10.03
N SER A 53 3.13 0.64 -9.41
CA SER A 53 2.26 0.27 -8.27
C SER A 53 1.25 -0.81 -8.69
N PRO A 54 0.96 -1.81 -7.84
CA PRO A 54 0.01 -2.88 -8.15
C PRO A 54 -1.38 -2.39 -8.55
N ASN A 55 -1.85 -1.31 -7.95
CA ASN A 55 -3.19 -0.79 -8.14
C ASN A 55 -3.25 0.35 -9.17
N ASN A 56 -2.21 1.20 -9.21
CA ASN A 56 -2.18 2.46 -9.94
C ASN A 56 -1.00 2.54 -10.92
N ALA A 57 -0.60 1.39 -11.52
CA ALA A 57 0.48 1.36 -12.50
C ALA A 57 0.12 2.18 -13.74
N ARG A 58 1.03 3.11 -14.12
CA ARG A 58 0.81 4.07 -15.21
C ARG A 58 2.08 4.79 -15.64
N CYS A 59 2.02 5.47 -16.77
CA CYS A 59 3.00 6.47 -17.15
C CYS A 59 2.33 7.63 -17.88
N HIS A 60 2.74 8.86 -17.54
CA HIS A 60 2.25 10.09 -18.16
C HIS A 60 3.08 11.29 -17.70
N PHE A 61 2.89 12.44 -18.33
CA PHE A 61 3.39 13.70 -17.79
C PHE A 61 2.62 14.11 -16.55
N THR A 62 3.33 14.69 -15.57
CA THR A 62 2.70 15.17 -14.33
C THR A 62 3.19 16.55 -13.94
N ASN A 63 2.28 17.36 -13.42
CA ASN A 63 2.57 18.63 -12.77
C ASN A 63 2.57 18.52 -11.23
N LEU A 64 2.14 17.37 -10.70
CA LEU A 64 2.07 17.15 -9.26
C LEU A 64 3.47 17.10 -8.62
N ASN A 65 3.56 17.63 -7.42
CA ASN A 65 4.75 17.51 -6.58
C ASN A 65 4.60 16.29 -5.66
N PHE A 66 5.56 15.39 -5.74
CA PHE A 66 5.62 14.22 -4.89
C PHE A 66 6.65 14.45 -3.78
N PRO A 67 6.32 14.19 -2.51
CA PRO A 67 7.29 14.24 -1.41
C PRO A 67 8.35 13.15 -1.62
N ASN A 68 9.62 13.52 -1.59
CA ASN A 68 10.71 12.57 -1.74
C ASN A 68 11.20 12.11 -0.37
N PRO A 69 11.62 10.85 -0.23
CA PRO A 69 12.27 10.37 0.97
C PRO A 69 13.58 11.14 1.22
N LEU A 70 13.98 11.27 2.50
CA LEU A 70 15.21 11.94 2.89
C LEU A 70 16.46 11.29 2.29
N GLU A 71 16.46 9.96 2.21
CA GLU A 71 17.50 9.16 1.58
C GLU A 71 16.92 8.49 0.33
N PRO A 72 17.52 8.72 -0.87
CA PRO A 72 17.04 8.10 -2.09
C PRO A 72 17.24 6.58 -2.04
N PRO A 73 16.24 5.78 -2.48
CA PRO A 73 16.36 4.32 -2.57
C PRO A 73 17.49 3.88 -3.51
N MET A 74 18.00 2.66 -3.32
CA MET A 74 19.10 2.07 -4.13
C MET A 74 18.79 2.12 -5.63
N PHE A 75 17.57 1.77 -6.05
CA PHE A 75 17.16 1.81 -7.44
C PHE A 75 17.27 3.24 -8.03
N CYS A 76 16.84 4.27 -7.28
CA CYS A 76 17.02 5.67 -7.69
C CYS A 76 18.49 6.05 -7.83
N MET A 77 19.34 5.61 -6.92
CA MET A 77 20.79 5.89 -6.98
C MET A 77 21.43 5.25 -8.20
N LEU A 78 21.04 4.01 -8.51
CA LEU A 78 21.52 3.31 -9.71
C LEU A 78 21.02 3.99 -10.99
N LEU A 79 19.74 4.38 -11.06
CA LEU A 79 19.22 5.15 -12.19
C LEU A 79 20.01 6.46 -12.38
N ARG A 80 20.29 7.19 -11.29
CA ARG A 80 21.11 8.41 -11.36
C ARG A 80 22.53 8.13 -11.88
N LYS A 81 23.14 7.04 -11.45
CA LYS A 81 24.47 6.64 -11.92
C LYS A 81 24.47 6.30 -13.41
N GLN A 82 23.42 5.65 -13.91
CA GLN A 82 23.40 5.05 -15.25
C GLN A 82 22.79 5.95 -16.32
N ILE A 83 21.78 6.77 -15.99
CA ILE A 83 21.00 7.51 -17.00
C ILE A 83 20.82 9.00 -16.70
N LEU A 84 21.38 9.54 -15.60
CA LEU A 84 21.33 10.98 -15.36
C LEU A 84 22.19 11.71 -16.44
N SER A 85 21.68 12.80 -16.95
CA SER A 85 22.22 13.55 -18.09
C SER A 85 22.13 12.83 -19.44
N GLY A 86 21.65 11.60 -19.50
CA GLY A 86 21.38 10.89 -20.73
C GLY A 86 20.25 11.52 -21.55
N ARG A 87 20.18 11.21 -22.83
CA ARG A 87 19.17 11.69 -23.78
C ARG A 87 18.19 10.59 -24.13
N ILE A 88 16.91 10.89 -24.05
CA ILE A 88 15.87 9.97 -24.51
C ILE A 88 15.93 9.89 -26.03
N LEU A 89 16.07 8.69 -26.58
CA LEU A 89 16.05 8.42 -28.01
C LEU A 89 14.62 8.15 -28.48
N SER A 90 13.89 7.30 -27.77
CA SER A 90 12.53 6.93 -28.13
C SER A 90 11.75 6.43 -26.91
N ILE A 91 10.41 6.49 -27.03
CA ILE A 91 9.48 5.87 -26.09
C ILE A 91 8.52 5.04 -26.93
N GLN A 92 8.50 3.73 -26.70
CA GLN A 92 7.74 2.79 -27.52
C GLN A 92 6.93 1.83 -26.65
N GLN A 93 5.70 1.57 -27.09
CA GLN A 93 4.88 0.49 -26.56
C GLN A 93 5.17 -0.80 -27.34
N MET A 94 5.26 -1.92 -26.67
CA MET A 94 5.57 -3.21 -27.29
C MET A 94 4.30 -3.93 -27.75
N HIS A 95 4.11 -4.05 -29.08
CA HIS A 95 3.03 -4.84 -29.70
C HIS A 95 1.62 -4.62 -29.12
N GLY A 96 1.29 -3.36 -28.81
CA GLY A 96 0.01 -3.01 -28.18
C GLY A 96 -0.17 -3.54 -26.76
N ASP A 97 0.79 -4.27 -26.17
CA ASP A 97 0.72 -4.73 -24.79
C ASP A 97 1.07 -3.60 -23.80
N ARG A 98 0.91 -3.87 -22.52
CA ARG A 98 1.14 -2.90 -21.44
C ARG A 98 2.59 -2.89 -20.99
N VAL A 99 3.49 -2.82 -21.96
CA VAL A 99 4.94 -2.72 -21.78
C VAL A 99 5.46 -1.52 -22.55
N ILE A 100 6.21 -0.66 -21.87
CA ILE A 100 6.88 0.51 -22.47
C ILE A 100 8.37 0.34 -22.36
N HIS A 101 9.06 0.65 -23.45
CA HIS A 101 10.50 0.82 -23.53
C HIS A 101 10.83 2.32 -23.68
N VAL A 102 11.71 2.82 -22.83
CA VAL A 102 12.34 4.14 -22.96
C VAL A 102 13.80 3.92 -23.24
N ASP A 103 14.22 4.19 -24.48
CA ASP A 103 15.60 4.08 -24.92
C ASP A 103 16.34 5.38 -24.63
N ILE A 104 17.52 5.27 -24.04
CA ILE A 104 18.30 6.40 -23.52
C ILE A 104 19.75 6.24 -23.95
N ASP A 105 20.27 7.22 -24.68
CA ASP A 105 21.70 7.38 -24.94
C ASP A 105 22.37 8.06 -23.76
N THR A 106 23.39 7.44 -23.21
CA THR A 106 24.13 7.96 -22.04
C THR A 106 25.61 7.67 -22.19
N VAL A 107 26.41 8.23 -21.31
CA VAL A 107 27.86 8.04 -21.29
C VAL A 107 28.24 7.21 -20.09
N ASN A 108 29.01 6.14 -20.29
CA ASN A 108 29.52 5.29 -19.22
C ASN A 108 30.70 5.95 -18.47
N GLU A 109 31.24 5.28 -17.45
CA GLU A 109 32.37 5.78 -16.65
C GLU A 109 33.67 5.92 -17.45
N LEU A 110 33.79 5.27 -18.61
CA LEU A 110 34.94 5.35 -19.51
C LEU A 110 34.81 6.47 -20.55
N GLY A 111 33.64 7.10 -20.64
CA GLY A 111 33.37 8.17 -21.60
C GLY A 111 32.73 7.68 -22.91
N ASP A 112 32.42 6.37 -23.04
CA ASP A 112 31.79 5.81 -24.23
C ASP A 112 30.27 6.03 -24.20
N HIS A 113 29.70 6.27 -25.40
CA HIS A 113 28.25 6.27 -25.57
C HIS A 113 27.70 4.85 -25.46
N VAL A 114 26.72 4.65 -24.60
CA VAL A 114 26.07 3.37 -24.35
C VAL A 114 24.56 3.53 -24.34
N LEU A 115 23.87 2.52 -24.86
CA LEU A 115 22.41 2.46 -24.81
C LEU A 115 21.97 1.90 -23.45
N ARG A 116 21.00 2.56 -22.83
CA ARG A 116 20.26 2.05 -21.67
C ARG A 116 18.78 2.01 -22.00
N ARG A 117 18.10 0.98 -21.56
CA ARG A 117 16.65 0.83 -21.75
C ARG A 117 15.95 0.75 -20.41
N LEU A 118 15.04 1.69 -20.17
CA LEU A 118 14.14 1.63 -19.03
C LEU A 118 12.83 0.98 -19.47
N VAL A 119 12.46 -0.14 -18.83
CA VAL A 119 11.27 -0.93 -19.15
C VAL A 119 10.26 -0.76 -18.04
N LEU A 120 9.05 -0.33 -18.39
CA LEU A 120 7.90 -0.32 -17.49
C LEU A 120 6.86 -1.35 -17.95
N GLU A 121 6.52 -2.28 -17.06
CA GLU A 121 5.45 -3.25 -17.24
C GLU A 121 4.25 -2.87 -16.37
N ILE A 122 3.06 -2.75 -16.96
CA ILE A 122 1.80 -2.38 -16.30
C ILE A 122 0.89 -3.61 -16.22
N MET A 123 1.15 -4.48 -15.24
CA MET A 123 0.50 -5.80 -15.13
C MET A 123 -0.11 -6.05 -13.73
N GLY A 124 -0.74 -5.01 -13.15
CA GLY A 124 -1.34 -5.07 -11.83
C GLY A 124 -0.30 -5.46 -10.77
N ARG A 125 -0.53 -6.51 -10.00
CA ARG A 125 0.40 -6.98 -8.97
C ARG A 125 1.79 -7.39 -9.49
N HIS A 126 1.91 -7.65 -10.79
CA HIS A 126 3.16 -8.02 -11.45
C HIS A 126 3.82 -6.84 -12.17
N SER A 127 3.29 -5.62 -12.01
CA SER A 127 3.91 -4.42 -12.54
C SER A 127 5.32 -4.24 -12.00
N ASN A 128 6.25 -3.82 -12.88
CA ASN A 128 7.64 -3.61 -12.50
C ASN A 128 8.30 -2.53 -13.36
N LEU A 129 9.39 -1.98 -12.86
CA LEU A 129 10.24 -1.04 -13.56
C LEU A 129 11.68 -1.57 -13.53
N MET A 130 12.32 -1.68 -14.68
CA MET A 130 13.63 -2.32 -14.85
C MET A 130 14.52 -1.44 -15.70
N LEU A 131 15.81 -1.37 -15.36
CA LEU A 131 16.85 -0.79 -16.21
C LEU A 131 17.66 -1.92 -16.84
N LEU A 132 17.80 -1.87 -18.16
CA LEU A 132 18.58 -2.82 -18.95
C LEU A 132 19.84 -2.15 -19.51
N ASP A 133 20.86 -2.96 -19.74
CA ASP A 133 22.02 -2.59 -20.54
C ASP A 133 21.76 -2.75 -22.06
N GLU A 134 22.78 -2.52 -22.87
CA GLU A 134 22.74 -2.65 -24.32
C GLU A 134 22.55 -4.09 -24.82
N ASP A 135 22.96 -5.08 -23.99
CA ASP A 135 22.77 -6.51 -24.28
C ASP A 135 21.39 -7.03 -23.82
N GLY A 136 20.55 -6.16 -23.27
CA GLY A 136 19.22 -6.54 -22.74
C GLY A 136 19.29 -7.25 -21.39
N ARG A 137 20.40 -7.15 -20.65
CA ARG A 137 20.49 -7.68 -19.28
C ARG A 137 19.95 -6.68 -18.28
N ILE A 138 19.31 -7.18 -17.25
CA ILE A 138 18.76 -6.36 -16.16
C ILE A 138 19.93 -5.83 -15.32
N LEU A 139 20.13 -4.52 -15.30
CA LEU A 139 21.05 -3.85 -14.38
C LEU A 139 20.44 -3.76 -12.98
N GLU A 140 19.16 -3.42 -12.92
CA GLU A 140 18.41 -3.34 -11.67
C GLU A 140 16.89 -3.30 -11.95
N ALA A 141 16.08 -3.61 -10.92
CA ALA A 141 14.63 -3.56 -10.96
C ALA A 141 14.04 -2.99 -9.66
N ALA A 142 12.90 -2.30 -9.77
CA ALA A 142 12.17 -1.80 -8.60
C ALA A 142 11.68 -2.95 -7.69
N ARG A 143 11.40 -4.12 -8.30
CA ARG A 143 11.03 -5.36 -7.61
C ARG A 143 11.82 -6.53 -8.18
N HIS A 144 12.55 -7.21 -7.32
CA HIS A 144 13.18 -8.46 -7.67
C HIS A 144 12.17 -9.60 -7.63
N VAL A 145 12.23 -10.49 -8.61
CA VAL A 145 11.41 -11.71 -8.68
C VAL A 145 12.35 -12.92 -8.79
N SER A 146 12.42 -13.69 -7.71
CA SER A 146 13.23 -14.92 -7.64
C SER A 146 12.50 -16.11 -8.25
N ALA A 147 13.22 -17.23 -8.43
CA ALA A 147 12.66 -18.51 -8.90
C ALA A 147 11.53 -19.03 -7.98
N ASP A 148 11.62 -18.77 -6.69
CA ASP A 148 10.62 -19.17 -5.69
C ASP A 148 9.32 -18.37 -5.83
N MET A 149 9.43 -17.10 -6.29
CA MET A 149 8.28 -16.18 -6.44
C MET A 149 7.57 -16.37 -7.78
N SER A 150 8.27 -16.79 -8.82
CA SER A 150 7.69 -17.00 -10.15
C SER A 150 8.35 -18.16 -10.89
N ARG A 151 7.51 -19.09 -11.38
CA ARG A 151 7.95 -20.19 -12.26
C ARG A 151 8.06 -19.77 -13.72
N VAL A 152 7.48 -18.61 -14.09
CA VAL A 152 7.39 -18.16 -15.49
C VAL A 152 8.65 -17.41 -15.90
N ARG A 153 9.08 -16.44 -15.07
CA ARG A 153 10.29 -15.65 -15.33
C ARG A 153 10.85 -15.05 -14.05
N GLN A 154 12.16 -14.86 -14.04
CA GLN A 154 12.88 -14.21 -12.97
C GLN A 154 13.25 -12.79 -13.38
N ILE A 155 13.28 -11.88 -12.43
CA ILE A 155 13.70 -10.49 -12.62
C ILE A 155 14.74 -10.18 -11.54
N GLN A 156 16.01 -10.34 -11.92
CA GLN A 156 17.14 -10.11 -11.01
C GLN A 156 18.31 -9.48 -11.78
N PRO A 157 19.15 -8.67 -11.13
CA PRO A 157 20.34 -8.09 -11.75
C PRO A 157 21.23 -9.17 -12.39
N GLY A 158 21.75 -8.87 -13.59
CA GLY A 158 22.62 -9.75 -14.38
C GLY A 158 21.90 -10.78 -15.26
N LEU A 159 20.59 -11.03 -15.04
CA LEU A 159 19.83 -11.92 -15.90
C LEU A 159 19.36 -11.19 -17.17
N PRO A 160 19.20 -11.93 -18.31
CA PRO A 160 18.57 -11.36 -19.49
C PRO A 160 17.11 -10.99 -19.20
N TYR A 161 16.68 -9.86 -19.73
CA TYR A 161 15.27 -9.50 -19.69
C TYR A 161 14.46 -10.41 -20.62
N LEU A 162 13.49 -11.08 -20.07
CA LEU A 162 12.49 -11.83 -20.83
C LEU A 162 11.18 -11.06 -20.78
N PRO A 163 10.57 -10.71 -21.94
CA PRO A 163 9.27 -10.05 -21.95
C PRO A 163 8.19 -10.95 -21.34
N PRO A 164 7.05 -10.38 -20.94
CA PRO A 164 5.89 -11.17 -20.55
C PRO A 164 5.54 -12.20 -21.64
N PRO A 165 4.96 -13.36 -21.27
CA PRO A 165 4.55 -14.36 -22.24
C PRO A 165 3.65 -13.74 -23.32
N ALA A 166 4.02 -13.92 -24.58
CA ALA A 166 3.24 -13.43 -25.70
C ALA A 166 1.84 -14.04 -25.69
N GLN A 167 0.83 -13.20 -25.90
CA GLN A 167 -0.53 -13.64 -26.13
C GLN A 167 -0.69 -13.85 -27.65
N ASP A 168 -1.47 -14.86 -28.04
CA ASP A 168 -1.81 -15.08 -29.46
C ASP A 168 -2.87 -14.06 -29.93
N LYS A 169 -2.49 -12.77 -29.93
CA LYS A 169 -3.32 -11.64 -30.29
C LYS A 169 -2.62 -10.75 -31.33
N ILE A 170 -3.41 -10.07 -32.13
CA ILE A 170 -2.94 -9.11 -33.10
C ILE A 170 -2.68 -7.77 -32.43
N ALA A 171 -1.54 -7.15 -32.69
CA ALA A 171 -1.33 -5.76 -32.26
C ALA A 171 -2.25 -4.81 -33.04
N PRO A 172 -2.82 -3.76 -32.41
CA PRO A 172 -3.72 -2.83 -33.11
C PRO A 172 -3.11 -2.21 -34.38
N GLU A 173 -1.81 -1.97 -34.40
CA GLU A 173 -1.05 -1.45 -35.54
C GLU A 173 -0.91 -2.44 -36.70
N ASP A 174 -0.92 -3.75 -36.41
CA ASP A 174 -0.75 -4.84 -37.40
C ASP A 174 -2.10 -5.41 -37.88
N ALA A 175 -3.22 -4.86 -37.35
CA ALA A 175 -4.55 -5.36 -37.67
C ALA A 175 -4.97 -4.98 -39.11
N ASP A 176 -5.16 -6.00 -39.96
CA ASP A 176 -5.81 -5.88 -41.26
C ASP A 176 -7.11 -6.69 -41.31
N ALA A 177 -7.85 -6.58 -42.41
CA ALA A 177 -9.15 -7.22 -42.52
C ALA A 177 -9.03 -8.77 -42.55
N GLU A 178 -7.98 -9.31 -43.12
CA GLU A 178 -7.79 -10.76 -43.31
C GLU A 178 -7.39 -11.42 -41.98
N ASN A 179 -6.37 -10.88 -41.31
CA ASN A 179 -5.89 -11.42 -40.03
C ASN A 179 -6.93 -11.25 -38.90
N LEU A 180 -7.68 -10.12 -38.89
CA LEU A 180 -8.77 -9.94 -37.97
C LEU A 180 -9.92 -10.92 -38.22
N LEU A 181 -10.31 -11.12 -39.49
CA LEU A 181 -11.34 -12.08 -39.83
C LEU A 181 -10.99 -13.47 -39.31
N ALA A 182 -9.78 -13.95 -39.62
CA ALA A 182 -9.33 -15.28 -39.19
C ALA A 182 -9.34 -15.42 -37.63
N LYS A 183 -8.91 -14.39 -36.91
CA LYS A 183 -8.92 -14.42 -35.45
C LYS A 183 -10.34 -14.36 -34.87
N LEU A 184 -11.24 -13.57 -35.46
CA LEU A 184 -12.62 -13.46 -35.02
C LEU A 184 -13.40 -14.75 -35.29
N GLU A 185 -13.20 -15.39 -36.46
CA GLU A 185 -13.78 -16.69 -36.80
C GLU A 185 -13.36 -17.78 -35.80
N ALA A 186 -12.08 -17.77 -35.40
CA ALA A 186 -11.56 -18.73 -34.42
C ALA A 186 -12.22 -18.60 -33.01
N GLN A 187 -12.86 -17.47 -32.68
CA GLN A 187 -13.58 -17.31 -31.44
C GLN A 187 -14.98 -17.93 -31.44
N GLY A 188 -15.50 -18.30 -32.62
CA GLY A 188 -16.84 -18.89 -32.77
C GLY A 188 -17.98 -17.89 -32.47
N ASP A 189 -19.15 -18.40 -32.12
CA ASP A 189 -20.37 -17.63 -31.95
C ASP A 189 -20.43 -16.97 -30.54
N VAL A 190 -19.59 -15.96 -30.36
CA VAL A 190 -19.57 -15.12 -29.14
C VAL A 190 -19.88 -13.65 -29.48
N PRO A 191 -20.33 -12.81 -28.53
CA PRO A 191 -20.49 -11.38 -28.73
C PRO A 191 -19.18 -10.75 -29.25
N LEU A 192 -19.30 -9.84 -30.24
CA LEU A 192 -18.13 -9.22 -30.91
C LEU A 192 -17.15 -8.57 -29.93
N GLN A 193 -17.65 -7.94 -28.87
CA GLN A 193 -16.79 -7.37 -27.83
C GLN A 193 -15.87 -8.42 -27.16
N LYS A 194 -16.36 -9.65 -26.95
CA LYS A 194 -15.56 -10.73 -26.36
C LYS A 194 -14.55 -11.27 -27.37
N ALA A 195 -15.00 -11.46 -28.62
CA ALA A 195 -14.11 -11.86 -29.71
C ALA A 195 -12.96 -10.85 -29.87
N LEU A 196 -13.23 -9.54 -29.89
CA LEU A 196 -12.23 -8.48 -29.97
C LEU A 196 -11.25 -8.49 -28.80
N ALA A 197 -11.75 -8.58 -27.56
CA ALA A 197 -10.89 -8.64 -26.39
C ALA A 197 -9.96 -9.88 -26.38
N ALA A 198 -10.39 -10.98 -27.02
CA ALA A 198 -9.58 -12.19 -27.17
C ALA A 198 -8.60 -12.12 -28.35
N SER A 199 -8.93 -11.38 -29.42
CA SER A 199 -8.17 -11.37 -30.68
C SER A 199 -7.18 -10.23 -30.82
N VAL A 200 -7.44 -9.05 -30.20
CA VAL A 200 -6.61 -7.84 -30.30
C VAL A 200 -5.92 -7.55 -28.98
N SER A 201 -4.60 -7.30 -29.03
CA SER A 201 -3.82 -7.01 -27.83
C SER A 201 -4.14 -5.63 -27.26
N GLY A 202 -3.97 -5.50 -25.95
CA GLY A 202 -4.12 -4.22 -25.25
C GLY A 202 -5.55 -3.72 -25.05
N LEU A 203 -6.57 -4.38 -25.57
CA LEU A 203 -7.95 -3.99 -25.37
C LEU A 203 -8.48 -4.44 -24.00
N SER A 204 -9.03 -3.49 -23.24
CA SER A 204 -9.89 -3.78 -22.11
C SER A 204 -11.32 -4.11 -22.55
N ASN A 205 -12.13 -4.69 -21.65
CA ASN A 205 -13.54 -4.94 -21.96
C ASN A 205 -14.32 -3.66 -22.34
N PRO A 206 -14.14 -2.50 -21.66
CA PRO A 206 -14.75 -1.24 -22.09
C PRO A 206 -14.30 -0.80 -23.48
N ALA A 207 -13.01 -0.90 -23.80
CA ALA A 207 -12.47 -0.54 -25.12
C ALA A 207 -13.01 -1.48 -26.22
N ALA A 208 -13.01 -2.79 -25.98
CA ALA A 208 -13.56 -3.76 -26.92
C ALA A 208 -15.08 -3.54 -27.15
N LYS A 209 -15.83 -3.19 -26.09
CA LYS A 209 -17.26 -2.83 -26.22
C LYS A 209 -17.45 -1.59 -27.06
N GLU A 210 -16.63 -0.57 -26.87
CA GLU A 210 -16.69 0.67 -27.67
C GLU A 210 -16.40 0.41 -29.15
N LEU A 211 -15.36 -0.35 -29.45
CA LEU A 211 -15.01 -0.70 -30.84
C LEU A 211 -16.13 -1.51 -31.51
N ALA A 212 -16.72 -2.48 -30.80
CA ALA A 212 -17.86 -3.25 -31.28
C ALA A 212 -19.09 -2.32 -31.53
N TYR A 213 -19.39 -1.43 -30.60
CA TYR A 213 -20.50 -0.47 -30.71
C TYR A 213 -20.37 0.44 -31.93
N ARG A 214 -19.15 0.82 -32.33
CA ARG A 214 -18.91 1.70 -33.49
C ARG A 214 -19.11 1.01 -34.84
N VAL A 215 -18.98 -0.30 -34.88
CA VAL A 215 -19.05 -1.06 -36.16
C VAL A 215 -20.35 -1.85 -36.33
N LEU A 216 -21.03 -2.17 -35.23
CA LEU A 216 -22.30 -2.89 -35.26
C LEU A 216 -23.48 -1.95 -35.39
N PRO A 217 -24.63 -2.43 -35.96
CA PRO A 217 -25.92 -1.72 -35.87
C PRO A 217 -26.33 -1.49 -34.41
N ALA A 218 -27.11 -0.43 -34.18
CA ALA A 218 -27.59 -0.07 -32.85
C ALA A 218 -28.37 -1.24 -32.20
N GLY A 219 -27.99 -1.59 -30.98
CA GLY A 219 -28.61 -2.66 -30.19
C GLY A 219 -28.14 -4.08 -30.51
N CYS A 220 -27.23 -4.28 -31.46
CA CYS A 220 -26.65 -5.59 -31.78
C CYS A 220 -25.35 -5.80 -30.97
N ASP A 221 -25.10 -7.05 -30.58
CA ASP A 221 -23.83 -7.51 -29.97
C ASP A 221 -23.07 -8.51 -30.85
N ARG A 222 -23.68 -8.89 -32.00
CA ARG A 222 -23.17 -9.83 -33.00
C ARG A 222 -23.33 -9.26 -34.40
N THR A 223 -22.66 -9.83 -35.35
CA THR A 223 -22.75 -9.45 -36.77
C THR A 223 -23.21 -10.61 -37.61
N ASP A 224 -24.05 -10.30 -38.62
CA ASP A 224 -24.47 -11.25 -39.65
C ASP A 224 -23.46 -11.31 -40.85
N ASN A 225 -22.55 -10.31 -40.92
CA ASN A 225 -21.52 -10.18 -41.93
C ASN A 225 -20.14 -9.97 -41.32
N LEU A 226 -19.50 -11.04 -40.88
CA LEU A 226 -18.20 -10.97 -40.20
C LEU A 226 -17.06 -10.42 -41.10
N PRO A 227 -16.95 -10.75 -42.40
CA PRO A 227 -15.93 -10.15 -43.27
C PRO A 227 -16.01 -8.63 -43.38
N GLU A 228 -17.21 -8.08 -43.58
CA GLU A 228 -17.42 -6.64 -43.61
C GLU A 228 -17.09 -5.98 -42.27
N THR A 229 -17.52 -6.62 -41.18
CA THR A 229 -17.25 -6.13 -39.81
C THR A 229 -15.75 -6.12 -39.54
N ALA A 230 -15.00 -7.15 -39.93
CA ALA A 230 -13.55 -7.23 -39.81
C ALA A 230 -12.84 -6.11 -40.62
N ALA A 231 -13.32 -5.82 -41.83
CA ALA A 231 -12.78 -4.72 -42.63
C ALA A 231 -13.01 -3.35 -41.98
N ARG A 232 -14.22 -3.11 -41.48
CA ARG A 232 -14.55 -1.87 -40.73
C ARG A 232 -13.76 -1.71 -39.45
N LEU A 233 -13.53 -2.81 -38.72
CA LEU A 233 -12.69 -2.83 -37.52
C LEU A 233 -11.23 -2.54 -37.85
N ALA A 234 -10.66 -3.14 -38.91
CA ALA A 234 -9.30 -2.87 -39.34
C ALA A 234 -9.10 -1.40 -39.70
N GLU A 235 -10.06 -0.81 -40.42
CA GLU A 235 -10.02 0.62 -40.74
C GLU A 235 -10.10 1.47 -39.46
N LEU A 236 -11.00 1.14 -38.52
CA LEU A 236 -11.14 1.83 -37.26
C LEU A 236 -9.86 1.75 -36.43
N LEU A 237 -9.26 0.57 -36.26
CA LEU A 237 -8.01 0.39 -35.52
C LEU A 237 -6.86 1.21 -36.12
N ARG A 238 -6.76 1.29 -37.46
CA ARG A 238 -5.75 2.10 -38.14
C ARG A 238 -5.96 3.60 -37.89
N ARG A 239 -7.20 4.05 -37.74
CA ARG A 239 -7.57 5.45 -37.49
C ARG A 239 -7.48 5.85 -36.02
N LEU A 240 -7.46 4.90 -35.07
CA LEU A 240 -7.42 5.18 -33.64
C LEU A 240 -6.36 6.22 -33.24
N PRO A 241 -5.10 6.16 -33.74
CA PRO A 241 -4.08 7.14 -33.37
C PRO A 241 -4.48 8.61 -33.59
N GLN A 242 -5.36 8.86 -34.56
CA GLN A 242 -5.82 10.20 -34.95
C GLN A 242 -7.06 10.65 -34.16
N MET A 243 -7.66 9.77 -33.36
CA MET A 243 -8.89 10.02 -32.62
C MET A 243 -8.66 10.52 -31.19
N ALA A 244 -7.45 10.98 -30.86
CA ALA A 244 -7.11 11.44 -29.51
C ALA A 244 -8.01 12.61 -29.10
N ASP A 245 -8.92 12.37 -28.16
CA ASP A 245 -9.79 13.33 -27.51
C ASP A 245 -10.08 12.78 -26.10
N PRO A 246 -9.10 12.90 -25.18
CA PRO A 246 -9.14 12.18 -23.90
C PRO A 246 -10.28 12.66 -23.02
N ARG A 247 -10.93 11.70 -22.37
CA ARG A 247 -12.10 11.92 -21.52
C ARG A 247 -11.93 11.22 -20.18
N VAL A 248 -12.44 11.84 -19.13
CA VAL A 248 -12.62 11.22 -17.82
C VAL A 248 -14.11 11.03 -17.59
N LEU A 249 -14.53 9.80 -17.34
CA LEU A 249 -15.90 9.48 -16.96
C LEU A 249 -16.06 9.80 -15.47
N GLU A 250 -17.04 10.65 -15.15
CA GLU A 250 -17.41 10.98 -13.76
C GLU A 250 -18.56 10.06 -13.30
N ASP A 251 -18.55 9.66 -12.02
CA ASP A 251 -19.65 8.94 -11.38
C ASP A 251 -20.82 9.90 -11.04
N GLU A 252 -21.83 9.41 -10.31
CA GLU A 252 -22.98 10.21 -9.88
C GLU A 252 -22.63 11.30 -8.87
N GLN A 253 -21.48 11.17 -8.21
CA GLN A 253 -20.94 12.12 -7.25
C GLN A 253 -19.99 13.14 -7.89
N GLY A 254 -19.69 13.00 -9.21
CA GLY A 254 -18.74 13.84 -9.93
C GLY A 254 -17.27 13.41 -9.76
N GLU A 255 -17.05 12.24 -9.16
CA GLU A 255 -15.68 11.70 -8.97
C GLU A 255 -15.20 10.91 -10.20
N PRO A 256 -13.88 10.93 -10.50
CA PRO A 256 -13.30 10.21 -11.63
C PRO A 256 -13.49 8.68 -11.52
N ALA A 257 -14.38 8.11 -12.35
CA ALA A 257 -14.70 6.68 -12.35
C ALA A 257 -13.88 5.86 -13.36
N ASP A 258 -13.64 6.41 -14.58
CA ASP A 258 -12.85 5.75 -15.62
C ASP A 258 -12.20 6.79 -16.55
N ILE A 259 -11.26 6.36 -17.40
CA ILE A 259 -10.61 7.22 -18.40
C ILE A 259 -10.67 6.57 -19.77
N PHE A 260 -10.90 7.40 -20.79
CA PHE A 260 -10.95 6.99 -22.19
C PHE A 260 -10.04 7.87 -23.04
N PRO A 261 -9.26 7.30 -23.97
CA PRO A 261 -8.37 8.07 -24.83
C PRO A 261 -9.11 8.87 -25.92
N PHE A 262 -10.40 8.56 -26.14
CA PHE A 262 -11.36 9.27 -27.00
C PHE A 262 -12.79 9.05 -26.48
N PRO A 263 -13.81 9.81 -26.93
CA PRO A 263 -15.17 9.65 -26.44
C PRO A 263 -15.71 8.25 -26.67
N TYR A 264 -16.21 7.58 -25.64
CA TYR A 264 -16.87 6.28 -25.74
C TYR A 264 -18.37 6.48 -25.94
N LEU A 265 -18.84 6.25 -27.20
CA LEU A 265 -20.24 6.37 -27.60
C LEU A 265 -21.13 5.31 -26.94
N SER A 266 -20.53 4.20 -26.51
CA SER A 266 -21.21 3.14 -25.75
C SER A 266 -21.45 3.50 -24.28
N ARG A 267 -21.07 4.70 -23.85
CA ARG A 267 -21.23 5.25 -22.51
C ARG A 267 -21.91 6.61 -22.58
N ASP A 268 -22.45 7.05 -21.45
CA ASP A 268 -23.06 8.37 -21.31
C ASP A 268 -22.01 9.46 -21.62
N LEU A 269 -22.25 10.23 -22.68
CA LEU A 269 -21.35 11.29 -23.14
C LEU A 269 -21.38 12.51 -22.23
N ASP A 270 -22.53 12.82 -21.60
CA ASP A 270 -22.67 13.98 -20.72
C ASP A 270 -21.82 13.86 -19.47
N ARG A 271 -21.48 12.63 -19.09
CA ARG A 271 -20.60 12.32 -17.95
C ARG A 271 -19.13 12.19 -18.34
N GLN A 272 -18.77 12.35 -19.61
CA GLN A 272 -17.41 12.27 -20.11
C GLN A 272 -16.78 13.66 -20.25
N LYS A 273 -16.03 14.08 -19.24
CA LYS A 273 -15.37 15.38 -19.20
C LYS A 273 -14.12 15.39 -20.09
N PRO A 274 -14.00 16.36 -21.05
CA PRO A 274 -12.85 16.44 -21.94
C PRO A 274 -11.59 16.98 -21.24
N TYR A 275 -10.44 16.50 -21.67
CA TYR A 275 -9.13 16.99 -21.25
C TYR A 275 -8.24 17.31 -22.46
N PRO A 276 -7.36 18.33 -22.39
CA PRO A 276 -6.51 18.72 -23.50
C PRO A 276 -5.48 17.63 -23.91
N THR A 277 -5.02 16.81 -22.96
CA THR A 277 -4.03 15.77 -23.21
C THR A 277 -4.36 14.48 -22.43
N VAL A 278 -3.85 13.35 -22.91
CA VAL A 278 -4.01 12.05 -22.23
C VAL A 278 -3.35 12.10 -20.84
N SER A 279 -2.20 12.76 -20.74
CA SER A 279 -1.50 12.92 -19.45
C SER A 279 -2.33 13.68 -18.42
N GLN A 280 -3.04 14.76 -18.82
CA GLN A 280 -3.89 15.51 -17.90
C GLN A 280 -5.11 14.69 -17.46
N ALA A 281 -5.72 13.92 -18.36
CA ALA A 281 -6.82 13.02 -18.02
C ALA A 281 -6.36 11.92 -17.06
N LEU A 282 -5.17 11.32 -17.29
CA LEU A 282 -4.56 10.34 -16.39
C LEU A 282 -4.20 10.95 -15.03
N GLU A 283 -3.66 12.17 -14.99
CA GLU A 283 -3.33 12.86 -13.75
C GLU A 283 -4.59 13.15 -12.92
N CYS A 284 -5.69 13.57 -13.54
CA CYS A 284 -6.98 13.76 -12.88
C CYS A 284 -7.48 12.45 -12.25
N TYR A 285 -7.57 11.41 -13.07
CA TYR A 285 -8.08 10.10 -12.64
C TYR A 285 -7.25 9.45 -11.53
N PHE A 286 -5.93 9.40 -11.69
CA PHE A 286 -5.05 8.75 -10.71
C PHE A 286 -4.68 9.62 -9.52
N GLY A 287 -4.73 10.95 -9.65
CA GLY A 287 -4.39 11.88 -8.57
C GLY A 287 -5.29 11.70 -7.34
N ALA A 288 -6.60 11.63 -7.56
CA ALA A 288 -7.56 11.36 -6.49
C ALA A 288 -7.35 9.97 -5.86
N ARG A 289 -7.11 8.95 -6.68
CA ARG A 289 -6.86 7.57 -6.21
C ARG A 289 -5.55 7.43 -5.45
N ASP A 290 -4.49 8.05 -5.90
CA ASP A 290 -3.20 8.03 -5.19
C ASP A 290 -3.32 8.67 -3.81
N GLN A 291 -4.06 9.77 -3.69
CA GLN A 291 -4.31 10.39 -2.40
C GLN A 291 -5.06 9.43 -1.48
N GLN A 292 -6.12 8.81 -1.97
CA GLN A 292 -6.89 7.84 -1.20
C GLN A 292 -6.07 6.59 -0.82
N ASP A 293 -5.27 6.06 -1.75
CA ASP A 293 -4.41 4.90 -1.48
C ASP A 293 -3.31 5.22 -0.44
N ARG A 294 -2.74 6.43 -0.45
CA ARG A 294 -1.80 6.88 0.58
C ARG A 294 -2.45 6.97 1.95
N ILE A 295 -3.65 7.54 2.02
CA ILE A 295 -4.44 7.61 3.24
C ILE A 295 -4.70 6.19 3.74
N ASN A 296 -5.18 5.29 2.88
CA ASN A 296 -5.48 3.91 3.21
C ASN A 296 -4.25 3.13 3.69
N GLN A 297 -3.09 3.28 3.05
CA GLN A 297 -1.85 2.61 3.46
C GLN A 297 -1.33 3.11 4.81
N LYS A 298 -1.33 4.44 5.03
CA LYS A 298 -0.92 5.04 6.30
C LYS A 298 -1.88 4.64 7.41
N SER A 299 -3.18 4.72 7.16
CA SER A 299 -4.22 4.28 8.07
C SER A 299 -4.08 2.79 8.42
N ALA A 300 -3.94 1.90 7.42
CA ALA A 300 -3.80 0.46 7.65
C ALA A 300 -2.59 0.11 8.53
N SER A 301 -1.47 0.81 8.36
CA SER A 301 -0.28 0.60 9.18
C SER A 301 -0.51 1.00 10.65
N MET A 302 -1.19 2.14 10.89
CA MET A 302 -1.57 2.60 12.22
C MET A 302 -2.61 1.70 12.87
N VAL A 303 -3.63 1.29 12.14
CA VAL A 303 -4.65 0.32 12.60
C VAL A 303 -4.00 -0.99 13.06
N LYS A 304 -3.05 -1.52 12.27
CA LYS A 304 -2.32 -2.74 12.65
C LYS A 304 -1.52 -2.57 13.94
N LEU A 305 -0.85 -1.43 14.09
CA LEU A 305 -0.09 -1.10 15.30
C LEU A 305 -1.02 -0.98 16.51
N LEU A 306 -2.10 -0.19 16.39
CA LEU A 306 -3.06 0.04 17.48
C LEU A 306 -3.73 -1.27 17.92
N LYS A 307 -4.22 -2.09 16.99
CA LYS A 307 -4.80 -3.41 17.30
C LYS A 307 -3.81 -4.30 18.06
N GLY A 308 -2.54 -4.31 17.66
CA GLY A 308 -1.52 -5.06 18.38
C GLY A 308 -1.22 -4.55 19.79
N GLN A 309 -1.37 -3.24 20.05
CA GLN A 309 -1.25 -2.68 21.40
C GLN A 309 -2.50 -2.96 22.25
N ILE A 310 -3.68 -2.82 21.68
CA ILE A 310 -4.96 -3.16 22.33
C ILE A 310 -4.93 -4.62 22.81
N GLU A 311 -4.58 -5.58 21.95
CA GLU A 311 -4.46 -6.98 22.31
C GLU A 311 -3.48 -7.24 23.47
N ARG A 312 -2.39 -6.47 23.53
CA ARG A 312 -1.45 -6.54 24.66
C ARG A 312 -2.05 -6.01 25.94
N CYS A 313 -2.79 -4.89 25.87
CA CYS A 313 -3.48 -4.34 27.02
C CYS A 313 -4.56 -5.26 27.54
N GLU A 314 -5.35 -5.90 26.67
CA GLU A 314 -6.37 -6.90 27.04
C GLU A 314 -5.77 -8.11 27.76
N LYS A 315 -4.66 -8.67 27.23
CA LYS A 315 -3.93 -9.77 27.89
C LYS A 315 -3.40 -9.38 29.27
N LYS A 316 -2.87 -8.15 29.38
CA LYS A 316 -2.38 -7.62 30.66
C LYS A 316 -3.53 -7.40 31.66
N LEU A 317 -4.69 -6.94 31.18
CA LEU A 317 -5.88 -6.77 31.99
C LEU A 317 -6.39 -8.10 32.54
N ALA A 318 -6.47 -9.13 31.70
CA ALA A 318 -6.88 -10.48 32.11
C ALA A 318 -5.95 -11.05 33.21
N GLN A 319 -4.63 -10.86 33.06
CA GLN A 319 -3.66 -11.27 34.09
C GLN A 319 -3.86 -10.51 35.41
N GLN A 320 -4.09 -9.19 35.36
CA GLN A 320 -4.34 -8.39 36.54
C GLN A 320 -5.65 -8.79 37.24
N GLU A 321 -6.68 -9.18 36.49
CA GLU A 321 -7.94 -9.69 37.04
C GLU A 321 -7.74 -11.05 37.71
N GLU A 322 -6.94 -11.93 37.17
CA GLU A 322 -6.56 -13.20 37.79
C GLU A 322 -5.79 -12.98 39.08
N GLU A 323 -4.84 -12.03 39.11
CA GLU A 323 -4.09 -11.66 40.30
C GLU A 323 -5.02 -11.07 41.40
N LEU A 324 -5.98 -10.23 41.03
CA LEU A 324 -6.99 -9.70 41.94
C LEU A 324 -7.91 -10.79 42.51
N SER A 325 -8.34 -11.72 41.65
CA SER A 325 -9.15 -12.88 42.06
C SER A 325 -8.39 -13.79 43.04
N SER A 326 -7.11 -14.05 42.75
CA SER A 326 -6.25 -14.84 43.64
C SER A 326 -6.03 -14.14 44.99
N ALA A 327 -5.91 -12.82 45.00
CA ALA A 327 -5.78 -12.03 46.20
C ALA A 327 -7.08 -11.90 47.04
N ALA A 328 -8.24 -12.22 46.47
CA ALA A 328 -9.54 -12.20 47.17
C ALA A 328 -9.56 -13.12 48.42
N ARG A 329 -8.73 -14.18 48.42
CA ARG A 329 -8.57 -15.09 49.58
C ARG A 329 -7.72 -14.51 50.69
N MET A 330 -7.32 -13.26 50.65
CA MET A 330 -6.46 -12.68 51.66
C MET A 330 -7.09 -12.70 53.08
N ASP A 331 -8.39 -12.45 53.17
CA ASP A 331 -9.12 -12.43 54.47
C ASP A 331 -9.17 -13.83 55.09
N GLU A 332 -9.25 -14.89 54.29
CA GLU A 332 -9.13 -16.27 54.76
C GLU A 332 -7.76 -16.50 55.43
N TYR A 333 -6.68 -16.02 54.87
CA TYR A 333 -5.32 -16.15 55.44
C TYR A 333 -5.19 -15.37 56.75
N ARG A 334 -5.83 -14.20 56.87
CA ARG A 334 -5.86 -13.41 58.11
C ARG A 334 -6.58 -14.21 59.18
N ILE A 335 -7.81 -14.69 58.88
CA ILE A 335 -8.65 -15.45 59.82
C ILE A 335 -7.94 -16.72 60.25
N MET A 336 -7.33 -17.51 59.34
CA MET A 336 -6.56 -18.66 59.69
C MET A 336 -5.39 -18.36 60.63
N GLY A 337 -4.66 -17.27 60.36
CA GLY A 337 -3.55 -16.80 61.23
C GLY A 337 -4.01 -16.42 62.64
N GLU A 338 -5.14 -15.70 62.73
CA GLU A 338 -5.73 -15.26 63.99
C GLU A 338 -6.29 -16.45 64.81
N ILE A 339 -6.99 -17.41 64.17
CA ILE A 339 -7.49 -18.63 64.80
C ILE A 339 -6.36 -19.50 65.32
N ILE A 340 -5.27 -19.69 64.58
CA ILE A 340 -4.09 -20.42 65.03
C ILE A 340 -3.50 -19.68 66.25
N ASN A 341 -3.35 -18.37 66.19
CA ASN A 341 -2.73 -17.59 67.28
C ASN A 341 -3.56 -17.62 68.58
N ALA A 342 -4.89 -17.58 68.47
CA ALA A 342 -5.77 -17.67 69.60
C ALA A 342 -5.80 -19.06 70.26
N ASN A 343 -5.46 -20.13 69.52
CA ASN A 343 -5.52 -21.54 70.00
C ASN A 343 -4.17 -22.20 70.12
N LEU A 344 -3.05 -21.43 70.26
CA LEU A 344 -1.68 -21.98 70.36
C LEU A 344 -1.52 -23.04 71.43
N TRP A 345 -2.25 -22.97 72.54
CA TRP A 345 -2.20 -23.90 73.65
C TRP A 345 -2.72 -25.31 73.32
N GLN A 346 -3.55 -25.47 72.29
CA GLN A 346 -4.10 -26.74 71.80
C GLN A 346 -3.20 -27.39 70.72
N LEU A 347 -2.27 -26.66 70.15
CA LEU A 347 -1.48 -27.10 69.00
C LEU A 347 -0.10 -27.57 69.36
N LYS A 348 0.36 -28.64 68.69
CA LYS A 348 1.72 -29.21 68.85
C LYS A 348 2.48 -29.24 67.54
N LYS A 349 3.78 -29.12 67.59
CA LYS A 349 4.63 -29.32 66.40
C LYS A 349 4.44 -30.72 65.84
N GLY A 350 4.40 -30.85 64.51
CA GLY A 350 4.22 -32.13 63.80
C GLY A 350 2.80 -32.39 63.29
N GLN A 351 1.81 -31.56 63.64
CA GLN A 351 0.46 -31.64 63.07
C GLN A 351 0.41 -31.15 61.62
N THR A 352 -0.37 -31.83 60.76
CA THR A 352 -0.58 -31.47 59.35
C THR A 352 -1.80 -30.61 59.15
N GLU A 353 -2.76 -30.69 60.08
CA GLU A 353 -4.01 -29.91 60.10
C GLU A 353 -4.51 -29.73 61.54
N ALA A 354 -5.33 -28.73 61.76
CA ALA A 354 -6.02 -28.52 63.03
C ALA A 354 -7.44 -28.01 62.79
N THR A 355 -8.46 -28.63 63.46
CA THR A 355 -9.81 -28.15 63.45
C THR A 355 -10.02 -27.32 64.73
N LEU A 356 -10.17 -26.00 64.55
CA LEU A 356 -10.23 -25.03 65.63
C LEU A 356 -11.52 -24.25 65.61
N PRO A 357 -12.03 -23.75 66.78
CA PRO A 357 -13.24 -22.91 66.82
C PRO A 357 -13.05 -21.65 65.97
N ASN A 358 -14.00 -21.39 65.08
CA ASN A 358 -13.99 -20.18 64.27
C ASN A 358 -14.85 -19.10 64.91
N PHE A 359 -14.23 -18.17 65.62
CA PHE A 359 -14.94 -17.09 66.30
C PHE A 359 -15.41 -15.95 65.37
N TYR A 360 -15.16 -16.08 64.06
CA TYR A 360 -15.72 -15.21 63.02
C TYR A 360 -17.04 -15.78 62.44
N ASP A 361 -17.39 -17.05 62.77
CA ASP A 361 -18.64 -17.67 62.35
C ASP A 361 -19.71 -17.42 63.43
N GLU A 362 -20.74 -16.66 63.12
CA GLU A 362 -21.86 -16.34 64.03
C GLU A 362 -22.58 -17.61 64.52
N ASN A 363 -22.51 -18.73 63.82
CA ASN A 363 -23.12 -20.02 64.22
C ASN A 363 -22.19 -20.89 65.06
N GLY A 364 -21.00 -20.42 65.43
CA GLY A 364 -20.06 -21.15 66.27
C GLY A 364 -19.38 -22.34 65.61
N GLY A 365 -19.20 -22.27 64.28
CA GLY A 365 -18.60 -23.31 63.48
C GLY A 365 -17.09 -23.50 63.80
N SER A 366 -16.51 -24.62 63.34
CA SER A 366 -15.10 -24.86 63.42
C SER A 366 -14.47 -24.81 62.02
N MET A 367 -13.22 -24.33 61.92
CA MET A 367 -12.43 -24.27 60.72
C MET A 367 -11.28 -25.25 60.74
N THR A 368 -11.12 -26.08 59.72
CA THR A 368 -9.93 -26.95 59.55
C THR A 368 -8.88 -26.18 58.80
N ILE A 369 -7.72 -25.97 59.43
CA ILE A 369 -6.64 -25.18 58.92
C ILE A 369 -5.45 -26.11 58.61
N PRO A 370 -4.94 -26.15 57.39
CA PRO A 370 -3.72 -26.87 57.06
C PRO A 370 -2.49 -26.28 57.75
N LEU A 371 -1.71 -27.14 58.41
CA LEU A 371 -0.49 -26.75 59.10
C LEU A 371 0.75 -27.41 58.41
N ASP A 372 1.88 -26.72 58.50
CA ASP A 372 3.17 -27.29 58.10
C ASP A 372 3.77 -28.01 59.30
N ASN A 373 3.96 -29.33 59.18
CA ASN A 373 4.41 -30.20 60.28
C ASN A 373 5.88 -29.93 60.70
N GLN A 374 6.66 -29.25 59.86
CA GLN A 374 8.05 -28.88 60.19
C GLN A 374 8.10 -27.60 61.05
N LEU A 375 7.05 -26.78 61.02
CA LEU A 375 6.95 -25.51 61.69
C LEU A 375 6.28 -25.65 63.10
N THR A 376 6.63 -24.78 64.04
CA THR A 376 5.90 -24.64 65.30
C THR A 376 4.54 -23.96 65.05
N PRO A 377 3.56 -24.08 65.97
CA PRO A 377 2.27 -23.38 65.84
C PRO A 377 2.39 -21.88 65.62
N VAL A 378 3.29 -21.21 66.30
CA VAL A 378 3.59 -19.78 66.15
C VAL A 378 4.14 -19.49 64.74
N GLN A 379 5.04 -20.32 64.27
CA GLN A 379 5.59 -20.17 62.91
C GLN A 379 4.53 -20.41 61.83
N ASN A 380 3.59 -21.31 62.02
CA ASN A 380 2.43 -21.51 61.13
C ASN A 380 1.53 -20.28 61.09
N ALA A 381 1.20 -19.68 62.24
CA ALA A 381 0.47 -18.42 62.29
C ALA A 381 1.20 -17.29 61.54
N GLN A 382 2.51 -17.14 61.76
CA GLN A 382 3.34 -16.19 61.04
C GLN A 382 3.39 -16.42 59.53
N ARG A 383 3.38 -17.70 59.09
CA ARG A 383 3.30 -18.07 57.69
C ARG A 383 1.99 -17.58 57.03
N TYR A 384 0.86 -17.73 57.73
CA TYR A 384 -0.44 -17.22 57.27
C TYR A 384 -0.49 -15.68 57.24
N PHE A 385 0.04 -15.00 58.23
CA PHE A 385 0.17 -13.56 58.19
C PHE A 385 1.09 -13.05 57.08
N LYS A 386 2.18 -13.75 56.78
CA LYS A 386 3.01 -13.41 55.60
C LYS A 386 2.24 -13.60 54.27
N LYS A 387 1.42 -14.67 54.15
CA LYS A 387 0.55 -14.87 52.99
C LYS A 387 -0.48 -13.76 52.87
N TYR A 388 -1.10 -13.34 53.99
CA TYR A 388 -2.03 -12.22 54.04
C TYR A 388 -1.37 -10.92 53.55
N GLN A 389 -0.22 -10.57 54.14
CA GLN A 389 0.53 -9.38 53.73
C GLN A 389 0.86 -9.38 52.26
N LYS A 390 1.37 -10.51 51.74
CA LYS A 390 1.69 -10.64 50.31
C LYS A 390 0.44 -10.47 49.44
N ALA A 391 -0.67 -11.12 49.77
CA ALA A 391 -1.91 -11.01 49.00
C ALA A 391 -2.48 -9.59 49.06
N ARG A 392 -2.41 -8.89 50.20
CA ARG A 392 -2.81 -7.50 50.35
C ARG A 392 -2.01 -6.56 49.44
N THR A 393 -0.70 -6.66 49.48
CA THR A 393 0.19 -5.86 48.60
C THR A 393 -0.07 -6.14 47.12
N THR A 394 -0.24 -7.43 46.75
CA THR A 394 -0.58 -7.81 45.38
C THR A 394 -1.91 -7.21 44.94
N ARG A 395 -2.94 -7.21 45.79
CA ARG A 395 -4.25 -6.63 45.52
C ARG A 395 -4.16 -5.12 45.28
N GLU A 396 -3.44 -4.39 46.14
CA GLU A 396 -3.26 -2.94 46.03
C GLU A 396 -2.53 -2.56 44.73
N ILE A 397 -1.42 -3.26 44.40
CA ILE A 397 -0.65 -3.01 43.18
C ILE A 397 -1.44 -3.40 41.93
N ALA A 398 -2.09 -4.56 41.94
CA ALA A 398 -2.88 -5.04 40.79
C ALA A 398 -4.08 -4.12 40.51
N ALA A 399 -4.74 -3.61 41.52
CA ALA A 399 -5.84 -2.65 41.37
C ALA A 399 -5.38 -1.33 40.74
N GLU A 400 -4.26 -0.75 41.19
CA GLU A 400 -3.68 0.46 40.62
C GLU A 400 -3.24 0.23 39.16
N GLN A 401 -2.61 -0.91 38.89
CA GLN A 401 -2.16 -1.29 37.55
C GLN A 401 -3.35 -1.52 36.61
N LYS A 402 -4.44 -2.16 37.08
CA LYS A 402 -5.67 -2.35 36.31
C LYS A 402 -6.26 -1.02 35.86
N GLU A 403 -6.36 -0.05 36.77
CA GLU A 403 -6.88 1.28 36.44
C GLU A 403 -6.04 1.98 35.36
N LYS A 404 -4.70 1.87 35.46
CA LYS A 404 -3.79 2.42 34.44
C LYS A 404 -3.98 1.71 33.09
N THR A 405 -4.12 0.39 33.09
CA THR A 405 -4.31 -0.40 31.86
C THR A 405 -5.66 -0.09 31.21
N LEU A 406 -6.72 0.14 31.97
CA LEU A 406 -8.03 0.54 31.44
C LEU A 406 -7.98 1.92 30.77
N LYS A 407 -7.30 2.91 31.38
CA LYS A 407 -7.11 4.23 30.78
C LYS A 407 -6.28 4.16 29.48
N GLU A 408 -5.27 3.30 29.45
CA GLU A 408 -4.46 3.05 28.28
C GLU A 408 -5.29 2.41 27.15
N LEU A 409 -6.14 1.44 27.48
CA LEU A 409 -7.04 0.77 26.55
C LEU A 409 -8.04 1.76 25.92
N ASP A 410 -8.70 2.57 26.73
CA ASP A 410 -9.66 3.58 26.28
C ASP A 410 -9.00 4.60 25.32
N TYR A 411 -7.78 5.06 25.64
CA TYR A 411 -7.01 5.93 24.75
C TYR A 411 -6.70 5.25 23.38
N LEU A 412 -6.27 3.99 23.40
CA LEU A 412 -5.92 3.26 22.17
C LEU A 412 -7.15 2.97 21.31
N GLU A 413 -8.27 2.60 21.92
CA GLU A 413 -9.56 2.37 21.23
C GLU A 413 -10.10 3.68 20.63
N GLY A 414 -10.07 4.77 21.39
CA GLY A 414 -10.43 6.10 20.91
C GLY A 414 -9.58 6.50 19.70
N THR A 415 -8.27 6.35 19.80
CA THR A 415 -7.34 6.64 18.70
C THR A 415 -7.60 5.74 17.47
N LEU A 416 -7.96 4.47 17.67
CA LEU A 416 -8.32 3.57 16.58
C LEU A 416 -9.59 4.02 15.85
N LEU A 417 -10.59 4.51 16.57
CA LEU A 417 -11.80 5.09 15.99
C LEU A 417 -11.49 6.37 15.20
N ASP A 418 -10.61 7.23 15.71
CA ASP A 418 -10.22 8.46 15.04
C ASP A 418 -9.47 8.18 13.74
N VAL A 419 -8.53 7.22 13.72
CA VAL A 419 -7.86 6.76 12.48
C VAL A 419 -8.88 6.27 11.45
N GLY A 420 -9.96 5.59 11.89
CA GLY A 420 -11.01 5.10 11.00
C GLY A 420 -11.89 6.20 10.39
N LYS A 421 -11.93 7.39 11.00
CA LYS A 421 -12.73 8.55 10.55
C LYS A 421 -11.92 9.56 9.74
N CYS A 422 -10.58 9.46 9.71
CA CYS A 422 -9.73 10.40 8.99
C CYS A 422 -10.01 10.37 7.49
N ILE A 423 -10.23 11.55 6.93
CA ILE A 423 -10.46 11.79 5.49
C ILE A 423 -9.19 12.37 4.86
N GLY A 424 -8.34 13.04 5.64
CA GLY A 424 -7.15 13.75 5.17
C GLY A 424 -5.82 13.17 5.65
N GLU A 425 -4.76 13.37 4.85
CA GLU A 425 -3.40 12.95 5.20
C GLU A 425 -2.82 13.74 6.39
N SER A 426 -3.21 15.02 6.55
CA SER A 426 -2.83 15.88 7.66
C SER A 426 -3.33 15.36 9.01
N GLU A 427 -4.58 14.92 9.06
CA GLU A 427 -5.20 14.36 10.27
C GLU A 427 -4.48 13.08 10.73
N LEU A 428 -4.14 12.20 9.77
CA LEU A 428 -3.35 10.99 10.06
C LEU A 428 -1.94 11.32 10.58
N GLU A 429 -1.32 12.38 10.06
CA GLU A 429 0.01 12.79 10.53
C GLU A 429 -0.05 13.38 11.94
N GLU A 430 -1.10 14.11 12.30
CA GLU A 430 -1.33 14.58 13.68
C GLU A 430 -1.47 13.42 14.67
N ILE A 431 -2.31 12.42 14.33
CA ILE A 431 -2.45 11.19 15.14
C ILE A 431 -1.11 10.47 15.26
N ARG A 432 -0.36 10.38 14.17
CA ARG A 432 0.97 9.75 14.18
C ARG A 432 1.94 10.48 15.09
N GLN A 433 1.93 11.81 15.09
CA GLN A 433 2.76 12.62 16.00
C GLN A 433 2.37 12.42 17.44
N ASP A 434 1.07 12.30 17.73
CA ASP A 434 0.58 12.00 19.07
C ASP A 434 1.03 10.61 19.55
N LEU A 435 0.93 9.59 18.70
CA LEU A 435 1.44 8.24 18.97
C LEU A 435 2.98 8.20 19.14
N MET A 436 3.71 9.10 18.48
CA MET A 436 5.16 9.27 18.71
C MET A 436 5.45 9.96 20.05
N ARG A 437 4.64 10.94 20.45
CA ARG A 437 4.77 11.67 21.73
C ARG A 437 4.47 10.76 22.90
N THR A 438 3.46 9.92 22.77
CA THR A 438 3.05 8.94 23.80
C THR A 438 3.93 7.67 23.81
N GLY A 439 4.84 7.50 22.81
CA GLY A 439 5.85 6.44 22.78
C GLY A 439 5.41 5.14 22.10
N TYR A 440 4.21 5.07 21.52
CA TYR A 440 3.74 3.89 20.76
C TYR A 440 4.45 3.73 19.41
N ILE A 441 4.89 4.84 18.82
CA ILE A 441 5.72 4.86 17.61
C ILE A 441 7.12 5.34 18.01
N ARG A 442 8.16 4.58 17.70
CA ARG A 442 9.55 5.00 17.92
C ARG A 442 9.86 6.18 17.00
N LYS A 443 10.41 7.26 17.56
CA LYS A 443 11.06 8.29 16.75
C LYS A 443 12.17 7.61 15.96
N GLY A 444 12.08 7.63 14.63
CA GLY A 444 13.19 7.22 13.79
C GLY A 444 14.45 7.96 14.25
N VAL A 445 15.56 7.24 14.42
CA VAL A 445 16.82 7.85 14.82
C VAL A 445 17.29 8.73 13.66
N ASN A 446 16.82 9.98 13.64
CA ASN A 446 17.34 11.01 12.73
C ASN A 446 18.73 11.38 13.23
N ARG A 447 19.76 10.78 12.65
CA ARG A 447 21.18 11.10 12.90
C ARG A 447 21.62 12.47 12.35
N ARG A 448 20.71 13.27 11.82
CA ARG A 448 20.98 14.66 11.46
C ARG A 448 19.89 15.55 12.06
N GLN A 449 20.26 16.32 13.08
CA GLN A 449 19.49 17.46 13.53
C GLN A 449 19.17 18.32 12.30
N GLN A 450 17.89 18.44 11.95
CA GLN A 450 17.46 19.54 11.07
C GLN A 450 17.92 20.83 11.77
N LYS A 451 18.82 21.56 11.13
CA LYS A 451 19.05 22.97 11.48
C LYS A 451 17.69 23.63 11.36
N ALA A 452 17.15 24.07 12.49
CA ALA A 452 15.93 24.88 12.53
C ALA A 452 16.14 26.02 11.53
N LEU A 453 15.19 26.15 10.59
CA LEU A 453 15.14 27.34 9.74
C LEU A 453 15.13 28.56 10.65
N PRO A 454 15.97 29.57 10.39
CA PRO A 454 15.95 30.78 11.19
C PRO A 454 14.55 31.36 11.15
N LYS A 455 13.97 31.60 12.32
CA LYS A 455 12.70 32.31 12.44
C LYS A 455 12.87 33.63 11.71
N SER A 456 12.00 33.96 10.77
CA SER A 456 11.97 35.26 10.12
C SER A 456 11.87 36.32 11.21
N CYS A 457 12.90 37.11 11.33
CA CYS A 457 12.94 38.24 12.20
C CYS A 457 11.95 39.29 11.65
N LEU A 458 10.78 39.40 12.25
CA LEU A 458 9.90 40.52 12.05
C LEU A 458 10.62 41.75 12.65
N LEU A 459 11.25 42.55 11.81
CA LEU A 459 11.71 43.87 12.17
C LEU A 459 10.47 44.75 12.46
N TYR A 460 10.21 44.97 13.73
CA TYR A 460 9.38 46.08 14.17
C TYR A 460 10.19 47.36 13.93
N THR A 461 9.81 48.12 12.90
CA THR A 461 10.15 49.53 12.83
C THR A 461 9.16 50.28 13.75
N SER A 462 9.61 50.67 14.92
CA SER A 462 8.91 51.70 15.71
C SER A 462 9.40 53.04 15.15
N ASP A 463 8.54 53.74 14.47
CA ASP A 463 8.71 55.20 14.28
C ASP A 463 8.30 55.92 15.57
N ALA A 464 9.23 56.73 16.05
CA ALA A 464 8.96 57.84 16.97
C ALA A 464 9.33 59.14 16.22
#